data_d6ca9357d3393ad50ac3a012ffeacec9
#
_entry.id   d6ca9357d3393ad50ac3a012ffeacec9
#
_cell.length_a   1.000
_cell.length_b   1.000
_cell.length_c   1.000
_cell.angle_alpha   90.00
_cell.angle_beta   90.00
_cell.angle_gamma   90.00
#
_symmetry.space_group_name_H-M   'P 1'
#
loop_
_entity.id
_entity.type
_entity.pdbx_description
1 polymer ?
#
loop_
_entity_poly.entity_id
_entity_poly.type
_entity_poly.pdbx_seq_one_letter_code
_entity_poly.pdbx_strand_id
1 'polypeptide(L)'
;MADASAEDRIAALKAELAGLRAEMQEFTSTVSHDLRAPLRHIVSYAQMVQEDAGPLLTEEVQEFLATITSSARHMGLLLDGLTVLSRVGSAALHLEPVALQDAVQEACDRLACEHPSRVVDWQVQTGLPVVRADGSLLQLVLAELLGNALKFTAPRGQAVIAVRAAPSEQVGQVVLQVQDNGVGFNPAMQDHLFQVFGRLHSAQQFEGIGMGLVLAYKRLQRMGGLLAIDAVVEGGCCVTLTLPLDLPQG
;
A
#
# COMPACT_ATOMS: atom_id res chain seq x y z
N MET A 1 -41.87 -3.86 18.17
CA MET A 1 -41.19 -3.10 19.24
C MET A 1 -39.72 -3.55 19.48
N ALA A 2 -39.34 -4.82 19.32
CA ALA A 2 -37.96 -5.26 19.49
C ALA A 2 -37.01 -4.80 18.35
N ASP A 3 -37.53 -4.62 17.13
CA ASP A 3 -36.74 -4.22 15.95
C ASP A 3 -36.32 -2.73 15.98
N ALA A 4 -37.20 -1.82 16.39
CA ALA A 4 -36.86 -0.41 16.56
C ALA A 4 -35.74 -0.19 17.61
N SER A 5 -35.73 -0.99 18.68
CA SER A 5 -34.67 -0.95 19.69
C SER A 5 -33.31 -1.47 19.18
N ALA A 6 -33.30 -2.39 18.23
CA ALA A 6 -32.06 -2.90 17.62
C ALA A 6 -31.46 -1.88 16.60
N GLU A 7 -32.31 -1.26 15.81
CA GLU A 7 -31.92 -0.20 14.87
C GLU A 7 -31.36 1.04 15.59
N ASP A 8 -32.00 1.48 16.70
CA ASP A 8 -31.52 2.58 17.52
C ASP A 8 -30.15 2.29 18.13
N ARG A 9 -29.91 1.05 18.60
CA ARG A 9 -28.62 0.62 19.14
C ARG A 9 -27.55 0.56 18.06
N ILE A 10 -27.88 0.09 16.86
CA ILE A 10 -26.95 0.07 15.71
C ILE A 10 -26.59 1.49 15.31
N ALA A 11 -27.56 2.41 15.27
CA ALA A 11 -27.31 3.81 14.97
C ALA A 11 -26.40 4.47 16.01
N ALA A 12 -26.66 4.24 17.31
CA ALA A 12 -25.82 4.73 18.40
C ALA A 12 -24.39 4.21 18.32
N LEU A 13 -24.18 2.90 18.11
CA LEU A 13 -22.88 2.29 17.95
C LEU A 13 -22.12 2.81 16.72
N LYS A 14 -22.83 3.05 15.61
CA LYS A 14 -22.22 3.65 14.41
C LYS A 14 -21.77 5.09 14.67
N ALA A 15 -22.56 5.88 15.42
CA ALA A 15 -22.21 7.25 15.81
C ALA A 15 -21.00 7.28 16.74
N GLU A 16 -20.97 6.41 17.75
CA GLU A 16 -19.83 6.27 18.67
C GLU A 16 -18.54 5.86 17.92
N LEU A 17 -18.65 4.88 17.04
CA LEU A 17 -17.53 4.42 16.21
C LEU A 17 -17.03 5.52 15.27
N ALA A 18 -17.91 6.34 14.72
CA ALA A 18 -17.54 7.50 13.90
C ALA A 18 -16.82 8.56 14.74
N GLY A 19 -17.27 8.82 15.98
CA GLY A 19 -16.63 9.73 16.93
C GLY A 19 -15.22 9.28 17.27
N LEU A 20 -15.04 8.03 17.70
CA LEU A 20 -13.73 7.46 18.03
C LEU A 20 -12.75 7.48 16.84
N ARG A 21 -13.26 7.25 15.61
CA ARG A 21 -12.44 7.35 14.41
C ARG A 21 -11.99 8.79 14.14
N ALA A 22 -12.87 9.77 14.34
CA ALA A 22 -12.53 11.18 14.15
C ALA A 22 -11.49 11.64 15.18
N GLU A 23 -11.64 11.27 16.45
CA GLU A 23 -10.68 11.56 17.51
C GLU A 23 -9.30 10.94 17.22
N MET A 24 -9.27 9.68 16.80
CA MET A 24 -8.02 9.00 16.44
C MET A 24 -7.35 9.65 15.23
N GLN A 25 -8.14 10.13 14.26
CA GLN A 25 -7.63 10.82 13.08
C GLN A 25 -7.04 12.19 13.45
N GLU A 26 -7.73 12.96 14.28
CA GLU A 26 -7.25 14.25 14.79
C GLU A 26 -5.96 14.08 15.59
N PHE A 27 -5.94 13.12 16.54
CA PHE A 27 -4.76 12.79 17.31
C PHE A 27 -3.57 12.45 16.41
N THR A 28 -3.77 11.52 15.44
CA THR A 28 -2.71 11.11 14.52
C THR A 28 -2.20 12.28 13.67
N SER A 29 -3.10 13.14 13.21
CA SER A 29 -2.74 14.31 12.41
C SER A 29 -1.92 15.32 13.22
N THR A 30 -2.36 15.62 14.45
CA THR A 30 -1.68 16.57 15.36
C THR A 30 -0.29 16.07 15.72
N VAL A 31 -0.17 14.83 16.19
CA VAL A 31 1.13 14.23 16.55
C VAL A 31 2.07 14.20 15.36
N SER A 32 1.57 13.80 14.17
CA SER A 32 2.41 13.77 12.97
C SER A 32 2.88 15.15 12.54
N HIS A 33 2.03 16.17 12.67
CA HIS A 33 2.39 17.56 12.37
C HIS A 33 3.48 18.04 13.32
N ASP A 34 3.31 17.83 14.62
CA ASP A 34 4.22 18.37 15.64
C ASP A 34 5.60 17.68 15.61
N LEU A 35 5.65 16.40 15.20
CA LEU A 35 6.90 15.68 15.05
C LEU A 35 7.65 16.00 13.75
N ARG A 36 6.98 16.53 12.69
CA ARG A 36 7.67 16.92 11.45
C ARG A 36 8.64 18.07 11.62
N ALA A 37 8.32 19.05 12.46
CA ALA A 37 9.19 20.22 12.66
C ALA A 37 10.55 19.83 13.28
N PRO A 38 10.61 19.11 14.42
CA PRO A 38 11.89 18.66 14.96
C PRO A 38 12.66 17.72 14.04
N LEU A 39 12.00 16.85 13.28
CA LEU A 39 12.68 15.98 12.31
C LEU A 39 13.34 16.79 11.18
N ARG A 40 12.68 17.80 10.67
CA ARG A 40 13.28 18.71 9.67
C ARG A 40 14.50 19.42 10.22
N HIS A 41 14.46 19.87 11.49
CA HIS A 41 15.60 20.50 12.12
C HIS A 41 16.78 19.54 12.25
N ILE A 42 16.53 18.29 12.68
CA ILE A 42 17.58 17.26 12.78
C ILE A 42 18.25 17.04 11.41
N VAL A 43 17.47 16.88 10.34
CA VAL A 43 17.99 16.71 8.97
C VAL A 43 18.78 17.95 8.53
N SER A 44 18.21 19.17 8.73
CA SER A 44 18.87 20.40 8.32
C SER A 44 20.20 20.63 9.04
N TYR A 45 20.23 20.48 10.37
CA TYR A 45 21.46 20.69 11.11
C TYR A 45 22.52 19.63 10.80
N ALA A 46 22.14 18.36 10.63
CA ALA A 46 23.07 17.33 10.20
C ALA A 46 23.67 17.63 8.82
N GLN A 47 22.85 18.14 7.88
CA GLN A 47 23.30 18.55 6.56
C GLN A 47 24.23 19.78 6.63
N MET A 48 23.90 20.82 7.42
CA MET A 48 24.76 21.99 7.61
C MET A 48 26.12 21.59 8.17
N VAL A 49 26.17 20.69 9.16
CA VAL A 49 27.45 20.20 9.71
C VAL A 49 28.24 19.45 8.63
N GLN A 50 27.57 18.70 7.77
CA GLN A 50 28.22 17.97 6.67
C GLN A 50 28.74 18.93 5.58
N GLU A 51 28.02 20.00 5.29
CA GLU A 51 28.41 21.01 4.30
C GLU A 51 29.58 21.88 4.82
N ASP A 52 29.50 22.35 6.07
CA ASP A 52 30.47 23.30 6.64
C ASP A 52 31.76 22.62 7.11
N ALA A 53 31.68 21.42 7.69
CA ALA A 53 32.78 20.74 8.34
C ALA A 53 33.11 19.37 7.72
N GLY A 54 32.35 18.88 6.74
CA GLY A 54 32.49 17.55 6.17
C GLY A 54 33.91 17.13 5.83
N PRO A 55 34.74 17.98 5.13
CA PRO A 55 36.14 17.65 4.82
C PRO A 55 37.05 17.57 6.05
N LEU A 56 36.65 18.11 7.19
CA LEU A 56 37.40 18.11 8.45
C LEU A 56 36.97 16.98 9.39
N LEU A 57 35.87 16.31 9.10
CA LEU A 57 35.32 15.22 9.90
C LEU A 57 35.99 13.90 9.54
N THR A 58 36.16 13.04 10.55
CA THR A 58 36.60 11.67 10.32
C THR A 58 35.50 10.88 9.59
N GLU A 59 35.88 9.82 8.87
CA GLU A 59 34.93 8.92 8.18
C GLU A 59 33.84 8.41 9.14
N GLU A 60 34.21 8.05 10.37
CA GLU A 60 33.28 7.59 11.41
C GLU A 60 32.21 8.67 11.74
N VAL A 61 32.60 9.93 11.87
CA VAL A 61 31.66 11.04 12.15
C VAL A 61 30.75 11.29 10.95
N GLN A 62 31.26 11.18 9.73
CA GLN A 62 30.45 11.28 8.52
C GLN A 62 29.40 10.15 8.44
N GLU A 63 29.77 8.92 8.81
CA GLU A 63 28.82 7.78 8.91
C GLU A 63 27.74 8.03 9.99
N PHE A 64 28.10 8.62 11.13
CA PHE A 64 27.13 9.01 12.16
C PHE A 64 26.13 10.05 11.64
N LEU A 65 26.58 11.07 10.96
CA LEU A 65 25.71 12.09 10.36
C LEU A 65 24.80 11.49 9.29
N ALA A 66 25.32 10.61 8.45
CA ALA A 66 24.52 9.88 7.46
C ALA A 66 23.44 9.02 8.13
N THR A 67 23.78 8.33 9.22
CA THR A 67 22.85 7.50 10.01
C THR A 67 21.77 8.35 10.66
N ILE A 68 22.12 9.48 11.27
CA ILE A 68 21.18 10.43 11.87
C ILE A 68 20.20 10.94 10.82
N THR A 69 20.73 11.40 9.69
CA THR A 69 19.93 11.95 8.59
C THR A 69 18.97 10.90 8.00
N SER A 70 19.47 9.69 7.75
CA SER A 70 18.64 8.59 7.22
C SER A 70 17.56 8.17 8.22
N SER A 71 17.88 8.09 9.51
CA SER A 71 16.92 7.76 10.56
C SER A 71 15.82 8.81 10.71
N ALA A 72 16.18 10.10 10.67
CA ALA A 72 15.21 11.18 10.75
C ALA A 72 14.29 11.21 9.51
N ARG A 73 14.82 10.98 8.31
CA ARG A 73 14.02 10.83 7.08
C ARG A 73 13.09 9.63 7.16
N HIS A 74 13.60 8.51 7.65
CA HIS A 74 12.77 7.30 7.84
C HIS A 74 11.61 7.56 8.79
N MET A 75 11.84 8.21 9.94
CA MET A 75 10.76 8.62 10.85
C MET A 75 9.73 9.53 10.16
N GLY A 76 10.16 10.45 9.30
CA GLY A 76 9.25 11.27 8.49
C GLY A 76 8.31 10.43 7.63
N LEU A 77 8.85 9.44 6.90
CA LEU A 77 8.05 8.52 6.08
C LEU A 77 7.07 7.69 6.92
N LEU A 78 7.46 7.24 8.12
CA LEU A 78 6.57 6.52 9.03
C LEU A 78 5.38 7.40 9.47
N LEU A 79 5.61 8.67 9.80
CA LEU A 79 4.57 9.63 10.15
C LEU A 79 3.63 9.92 8.98
N ASP A 80 4.17 10.03 7.77
CA ASP A 80 3.37 10.22 6.56
C ASP A 80 2.49 8.99 6.30
N GLY A 81 3.04 7.79 6.40
CA GLY A 81 2.30 6.53 6.28
C GLY A 81 1.17 6.41 7.31
N LEU A 82 1.45 6.75 8.57
CA LEU A 82 0.45 6.74 9.64
C LEU A 82 -0.68 7.75 9.40
N THR A 83 -0.34 8.95 8.91
CA THR A 83 -1.32 9.97 8.54
C THR A 83 -2.23 9.50 7.39
N VAL A 84 -1.66 8.87 6.36
CA VAL A 84 -2.44 8.28 5.26
C VAL A 84 -3.35 7.17 5.77
N LEU A 85 -2.83 6.26 6.61
CA LEU A 85 -3.61 5.16 7.18
C LEU A 85 -4.81 5.65 7.99
N SER A 86 -4.64 6.69 8.81
CA SER A 86 -5.71 7.26 9.60
C SER A 86 -6.84 7.85 8.74
N ARG A 87 -6.50 8.41 7.57
CA ARG A 87 -7.45 9.02 6.63
C ARG A 87 -8.18 8.00 5.75
N VAL A 88 -7.59 6.83 5.48
CA VAL A 88 -8.22 5.82 4.61
C VAL A 88 -9.59 5.41 5.11
N GLY A 89 -9.84 5.43 6.43
CA GLY A 89 -11.12 5.02 7.03
C GLY A 89 -12.28 6.03 6.91
N SER A 90 -12.01 7.32 6.65
CA SER A 90 -12.97 8.41 6.84
C SER A 90 -13.44 9.10 5.54
N ALA A 91 -12.71 8.99 4.43
CA ALA A 91 -13.11 9.62 3.17
C ALA A 91 -14.43 9.03 2.63
N ALA A 92 -15.27 9.85 1.98
CA ALA A 92 -16.45 9.33 1.29
C ALA A 92 -16.05 8.31 0.22
N LEU A 93 -16.86 7.29 0.02
CA LEU A 93 -16.63 6.23 -0.95
C LEU A 93 -17.57 6.44 -2.15
N HIS A 94 -17.03 6.53 -3.35
CA HIS A 94 -17.77 6.70 -4.59
C HIS A 94 -17.68 5.42 -5.43
N LEU A 95 -18.62 4.49 -5.18
CA LEU A 95 -18.68 3.23 -5.91
C LEU A 95 -19.35 3.42 -7.25
N GLU A 96 -18.65 3.16 -8.34
CA GLU A 96 -19.09 3.24 -9.73
C GLU A 96 -18.60 2.03 -10.53
N PRO A 97 -19.16 1.80 -11.74
CA PRO A 97 -18.62 0.79 -12.65
C PRO A 97 -17.20 1.18 -13.10
N VAL A 98 -16.22 0.33 -12.86
CA VAL A 98 -14.82 0.53 -13.26
C VAL A 98 -14.37 -0.62 -14.15
N ALA A 99 -13.90 -0.33 -15.36
CA ALA A 99 -13.31 -1.31 -16.26
C ALA A 99 -11.92 -1.71 -15.72
N LEU A 100 -11.79 -2.95 -15.21
CA LEU A 100 -10.52 -3.45 -14.68
C LEU A 100 -9.42 -3.46 -15.74
N GLN A 101 -9.75 -3.69 -17.02
CA GLN A 101 -8.80 -3.66 -18.11
C GLN A 101 -8.07 -2.32 -18.20
N ASP A 102 -8.83 -1.23 -18.19
CA ASP A 102 -8.29 0.13 -18.30
C ASP A 102 -7.52 0.52 -17.03
N ALA A 103 -8.05 0.19 -15.86
CA ALA A 103 -7.42 0.48 -14.58
C ALA A 103 -6.06 -0.22 -14.42
N VAL A 104 -5.96 -1.49 -14.82
CA VAL A 104 -4.71 -2.24 -14.80
C VAL A 104 -3.71 -1.69 -15.82
N GLN A 105 -4.17 -1.41 -17.04
CA GLN A 105 -3.31 -0.86 -18.09
C GLN A 105 -2.72 0.50 -17.67
N GLU A 106 -3.55 1.39 -17.16
CA GLU A 106 -3.10 2.71 -16.65
C GLU A 106 -2.03 2.57 -15.54
N ALA A 107 -2.22 1.62 -14.62
CA ALA A 107 -1.23 1.39 -13.57
C ALA A 107 0.09 0.82 -14.12
N CYS A 108 0.04 -0.09 -15.08
CA CYS A 108 1.23 -0.63 -15.76
C CYS A 108 1.98 0.46 -16.53
N ASP A 109 1.27 1.28 -17.31
CA ASP A 109 1.85 2.35 -18.12
C ASP A 109 2.54 3.40 -17.25
N ARG A 110 1.91 3.77 -16.13
CA ARG A 110 2.51 4.68 -15.14
C ARG A 110 3.80 4.11 -14.57
N LEU A 111 3.81 2.86 -14.11
CA LEU A 111 5.02 2.23 -13.57
C LEU A 111 6.12 2.08 -14.63
N ALA A 112 5.77 1.81 -15.88
CA ALA A 112 6.74 1.78 -16.99
C ALA A 112 7.37 3.16 -17.22
N CYS A 113 6.60 4.24 -17.13
CA CYS A 113 7.11 5.61 -17.22
C CYS A 113 7.97 5.99 -16.02
N GLU A 114 7.62 5.58 -14.81
CA GLU A 114 8.38 5.86 -13.58
C GLU A 114 9.71 5.08 -13.54
N HIS A 115 9.77 3.91 -14.19
CA HIS A 115 10.94 3.01 -14.19
C HIS A 115 11.42 2.65 -15.60
N PRO A 116 11.83 3.63 -16.44
CA PRO A 116 12.11 3.39 -17.87
C PRO A 116 13.33 2.47 -18.12
N SER A 117 14.21 2.31 -17.15
CA SER A 117 15.37 1.42 -17.24
C SER A 117 15.06 -0.05 -16.91
N ARG A 118 13.85 -0.35 -16.41
CA ARG A 118 13.45 -1.70 -16.05
C ARG A 118 12.83 -2.44 -17.23
N VAL A 119 13.36 -3.61 -17.54
CA VAL A 119 12.76 -4.53 -18.53
C VAL A 119 11.72 -5.37 -17.82
N VAL A 120 10.44 -5.15 -18.16
CA VAL A 120 9.29 -5.83 -17.56
C VAL A 120 8.46 -6.49 -18.66
N ASP A 121 8.18 -7.77 -18.50
CA ASP A 121 7.22 -8.51 -19.30
C ASP A 121 5.85 -8.45 -18.60
N TRP A 122 5.01 -7.49 -19.03
CA TRP A 122 3.65 -7.33 -18.53
C TRP A 122 2.70 -8.30 -19.24
N GLN A 123 2.21 -9.31 -18.55
CA GLN A 123 1.29 -10.33 -19.05
C GLN A 123 -0.13 -10.04 -18.56
N VAL A 124 -0.77 -9.00 -19.09
CA VAL A 124 -2.14 -8.64 -18.72
C VAL A 124 -3.13 -9.43 -19.55
N GLN A 125 -4.01 -10.19 -18.90
CA GLN A 125 -5.10 -10.89 -19.55
C GLN A 125 -6.05 -9.89 -20.21
N THR A 126 -6.49 -10.19 -21.44
CA THR A 126 -7.50 -9.40 -22.13
C THR A 126 -8.91 -9.78 -21.65
N GLY A 127 -9.83 -8.79 -21.67
CA GLY A 127 -11.21 -9.02 -21.28
C GLY A 127 -11.43 -9.12 -19.77
N LEU A 128 -10.66 -8.38 -18.97
CA LEU A 128 -10.93 -8.23 -17.55
C LEU A 128 -12.31 -7.58 -17.34
N PRO A 129 -13.10 -8.04 -16.34
CA PRO A 129 -14.49 -7.60 -16.17
C PRO A 129 -14.60 -6.16 -15.63
N VAL A 130 -15.83 -5.64 -15.64
CA VAL A 130 -16.19 -4.41 -14.95
C VAL A 130 -16.53 -4.73 -13.50
N VAL A 131 -15.98 -3.95 -12.57
CA VAL A 131 -16.19 -4.09 -11.12
C VAL A 131 -16.88 -2.86 -10.56
N ARG A 132 -17.56 -3.03 -9.43
CA ARG A 132 -18.13 -1.91 -8.68
C ARG A 132 -17.13 -1.44 -7.63
N ALA A 133 -16.44 -0.34 -7.91
CA ALA A 133 -15.35 0.15 -7.09
C ALA A 133 -15.28 1.69 -7.09
N ASP A 134 -14.51 2.26 -6.16
CA ASP A 134 -14.04 3.63 -6.25
C ASP A 134 -12.78 3.64 -7.13
N GLY A 135 -12.87 4.25 -8.31
CA GLY A 135 -11.82 4.22 -9.32
C GLY A 135 -10.49 4.77 -8.78
N SER A 136 -10.53 5.85 -7.99
CA SER A 136 -9.34 6.45 -7.38
C SER A 136 -8.68 5.52 -6.36
N LEU A 137 -9.48 4.90 -5.49
CA LEU A 137 -8.96 3.95 -4.50
C LEU A 137 -8.43 2.67 -5.16
N LEU A 138 -9.10 2.19 -6.22
CA LEU A 138 -8.65 1.02 -6.97
C LEU A 138 -7.32 1.29 -7.67
N GLN A 139 -7.13 2.46 -8.27
CA GLN A 139 -5.85 2.87 -8.84
C GLN A 139 -4.72 2.88 -7.80
N LEU A 140 -4.98 3.37 -6.58
CA LEU A 140 -4.01 3.33 -5.50
C LEU A 140 -3.69 1.88 -5.05
N VAL A 141 -4.68 0.99 -5.03
CA VAL A 141 -4.46 -0.43 -4.72
C VAL A 141 -3.59 -1.08 -5.79
N LEU A 142 -3.94 -0.91 -7.08
CA LEU A 142 -3.18 -1.48 -8.19
C LEU A 142 -1.75 -0.96 -8.24
N ALA A 143 -1.54 0.35 -8.00
CA ALA A 143 -0.21 0.95 -7.93
C ALA A 143 0.67 0.31 -6.85
N GLU A 144 0.11 0.07 -5.66
CA GLU A 144 0.84 -0.57 -4.56
C GLU A 144 1.19 -2.03 -4.89
N LEU A 145 0.26 -2.78 -5.46
CA LEU A 145 0.48 -4.20 -5.74
C LEU A 145 1.43 -4.42 -6.92
N LEU A 146 1.22 -3.72 -8.02
CA LEU A 146 2.09 -3.79 -9.20
C LEU A 146 3.47 -3.17 -8.91
N GLY A 147 3.52 -2.09 -8.12
CA GLY A 147 4.77 -1.50 -7.64
C GLY A 147 5.56 -2.46 -6.74
N ASN A 148 4.89 -3.22 -5.87
CA ASN A 148 5.53 -4.25 -5.08
C ASN A 148 6.04 -5.41 -5.96
N ALA A 149 5.27 -5.88 -6.93
CA ALA A 149 5.70 -6.89 -7.90
C ALA A 149 6.95 -6.42 -8.66
N LEU A 150 6.96 -5.19 -9.15
CA LEU A 150 8.12 -4.60 -9.82
C LEU A 150 9.34 -4.49 -8.89
N LYS A 151 9.14 -4.05 -7.65
CA LYS A 151 10.19 -3.90 -6.64
C LYS A 151 10.85 -5.24 -6.30
N PHE A 152 10.05 -6.26 -5.98
CA PHE A 152 10.56 -7.56 -5.54
C PHE A 152 11.12 -8.43 -6.67
N THR A 153 10.87 -8.05 -7.92
CA THR A 153 11.54 -8.62 -9.10
C THR A 153 12.87 -7.92 -9.44
N ALA A 154 13.33 -6.91 -8.66
CA ALA A 154 14.56 -6.18 -8.93
C ALA A 154 15.81 -7.07 -9.10
N PRO A 155 16.01 -8.16 -8.35
CA PRO A 155 17.14 -9.07 -8.53
C PRO A 155 17.03 -9.97 -9.77
N ARG A 156 15.90 -9.99 -10.48
CA ARG A 156 15.72 -10.80 -11.69
C ARG A 156 16.23 -10.05 -12.92
N GLY A 157 16.88 -10.75 -13.82
CA GLY A 157 17.33 -10.18 -15.10
C GLY A 157 16.17 -9.67 -15.97
N GLN A 158 15.02 -10.35 -15.90
CA GLN A 158 13.75 -9.92 -16.50
C GLN A 158 12.64 -10.07 -15.47
N ALA A 159 11.94 -8.99 -15.19
CA ALA A 159 10.73 -9.02 -14.39
C ALA A 159 9.58 -9.58 -15.25
N VAL A 160 8.86 -10.56 -14.73
CA VAL A 160 7.61 -11.08 -15.33
C VAL A 160 6.50 -10.84 -14.34
N ILE A 161 5.50 -10.06 -14.74
CA ILE A 161 4.36 -9.70 -13.89
C ILE A 161 3.08 -10.02 -14.67
N ALA A 162 2.32 -11.00 -14.18
CA ALA A 162 1.09 -11.46 -14.79
C ALA A 162 -0.12 -10.94 -14.01
N VAL A 163 -1.10 -10.39 -14.74
CA VAL A 163 -2.39 -9.97 -14.17
C VAL A 163 -3.50 -10.76 -14.85
N ARG A 164 -4.25 -11.53 -14.07
CA ARG A 164 -5.30 -12.43 -14.58
C ARG A 164 -6.54 -12.36 -13.72
N ALA A 165 -7.72 -12.50 -14.35
CA ALA A 165 -8.96 -12.69 -13.63
C ALA A 165 -9.28 -14.19 -13.53
N ALA A 166 -9.81 -14.60 -12.39
CA ALA A 166 -10.33 -15.93 -12.14
C ALA A 166 -11.77 -15.83 -11.60
N PRO A 167 -12.61 -16.85 -11.83
CA PRO A 167 -13.91 -16.91 -11.19
C PRO A 167 -13.78 -16.93 -9.66
N SER A 168 -14.68 -16.20 -8.99
CA SER A 168 -14.82 -16.31 -7.54
C SER A 168 -15.76 -17.46 -7.19
N GLU A 169 -15.54 -18.13 -6.06
CA GLU A 169 -16.50 -19.07 -5.48
C GLU A 169 -17.79 -18.36 -5.02
N GLN A 170 -17.71 -17.07 -4.77
CA GLN A 170 -18.85 -16.23 -4.37
C GLN A 170 -19.49 -15.58 -5.61
N VAL A 171 -20.80 -15.78 -5.76
CA VAL A 171 -21.57 -15.16 -6.85
C VAL A 171 -21.50 -13.63 -6.73
N GLY A 172 -21.31 -12.95 -7.86
CA GLY A 172 -21.23 -11.49 -7.89
C GLY A 172 -19.86 -10.91 -7.53
N GLN A 173 -18.83 -11.73 -7.49
CA GLN A 173 -17.45 -11.30 -7.28
C GLN A 173 -16.52 -11.82 -8.37
N VAL A 174 -15.41 -11.14 -8.54
CA VAL A 174 -14.28 -11.58 -9.37
C VAL A 174 -13.02 -11.61 -8.53
N VAL A 175 -12.15 -12.55 -8.84
CA VAL A 175 -10.79 -12.63 -8.31
C VAL A 175 -9.84 -12.08 -9.34
N LEU A 176 -9.03 -11.07 -8.97
CA LEU A 176 -7.91 -10.58 -9.77
C LEU A 176 -6.61 -11.06 -9.10
N GLN A 177 -5.74 -11.69 -9.87
CA GLN A 177 -4.45 -12.17 -9.41
C GLN A 177 -3.33 -11.35 -10.05
N VAL A 178 -2.41 -10.87 -9.21
CA VAL A 178 -1.15 -10.25 -9.62
C VAL A 178 -0.03 -11.20 -9.20
N GLN A 179 0.61 -11.83 -10.18
CA GLN A 179 1.68 -12.79 -9.95
C GLN A 179 3.00 -12.24 -10.49
N ASP A 180 4.05 -12.33 -9.69
CA ASP A 180 5.41 -11.95 -10.06
C ASP A 180 6.37 -13.14 -9.99
N ASN A 181 7.54 -13.01 -10.63
CA ASN A 181 8.66 -13.95 -10.55
C ASN A 181 9.77 -13.49 -9.59
N GLY A 182 9.43 -12.67 -8.60
CA GLY A 182 10.36 -12.06 -7.66
C GLY A 182 10.99 -13.03 -6.67
N VAL A 183 11.57 -12.45 -5.61
CA VAL A 183 12.27 -13.23 -4.56
C VAL A 183 11.29 -14.02 -3.67
N GLY A 184 9.99 -13.67 -3.68
CA GLY A 184 9.02 -14.28 -2.78
C GLY A 184 9.36 -14.07 -1.30
N PHE A 185 8.76 -14.84 -0.42
CA PHE A 185 9.03 -14.82 1.01
C PHE A 185 8.64 -16.15 1.67
N ASN A 186 9.07 -16.37 2.93
CA ASN A 186 8.69 -17.54 3.70
C ASN A 186 7.20 -17.45 4.10
N PRO A 187 6.33 -18.37 3.67
CA PRO A 187 4.89 -18.36 3.98
C PRO A 187 4.58 -18.29 5.48
N ALA A 188 5.43 -18.83 6.35
CA ALA A 188 5.26 -18.76 7.80
C ALA A 188 5.31 -17.31 8.36
N MET A 189 5.77 -16.35 7.57
CA MET A 189 5.83 -14.94 7.95
C MET A 189 4.70 -14.10 7.36
N GLN A 190 3.72 -14.71 6.70
CA GLN A 190 2.62 -14.03 6.01
C GLN A 190 1.85 -13.06 6.92
N ASP A 191 1.62 -13.42 8.17
CA ASP A 191 0.88 -12.59 9.15
C ASP A 191 1.55 -11.22 9.40
N HIS A 192 2.86 -11.11 9.19
CA HIS A 192 3.60 -9.86 9.33
C HIS A 192 3.36 -8.86 8.18
N LEU A 193 2.89 -9.34 7.03
CA LEU A 193 2.67 -8.49 5.84
C LEU A 193 1.56 -7.45 6.03
N PHE A 194 0.55 -7.76 6.85
CA PHE A 194 -0.57 -6.87 7.12
C PHE A 194 -0.40 -6.06 8.41
N GLN A 195 0.75 -6.17 9.06
CA GLN A 195 1.10 -5.33 10.20
C GLN A 195 1.62 -3.97 9.71
N VAL A 196 1.23 -2.91 10.42
CA VAL A 196 1.74 -1.55 10.17
C VAL A 196 3.26 -1.57 10.36
N PHE A 197 4.00 -1.10 9.34
CA PHE A 197 5.46 -1.15 9.27
C PHE A 197 6.06 -2.56 9.19
N GLY A 198 5.23 -3.57 8.91
CA GLY A 198 5.66 -4.95 8.71
C GLY A 198 6.51 -5.10 7.44
N ARG A 199 7.67 -5.73 7.57
CA ARG A 199 8.61 -5.99 6.48
C ARG A 199 9.19 -7.38 6.61
N LEU A 200 9.31 -8.10 5.50
CA LEU A 200 9.92 -9.43 5.45
C LEU A 200 11.35 -9.38 4.89
N HIS A 201 11.68 -8.35 4.14
CA HIS A 201 13.01 -8.10 3.58
C HIS A 201 13.64 -6.88 4.24
N SER A 202 14.98 -6.85 4.31
CA SER A 202 15.71 -5.76 4.93
C SER A 202 15.59 -4.45 4.12
N ALA A 203 15.77 -3.30 4.81
CA ALA A 203 15.78 -1.99 4.16
C ALA A 203 16.90 -1.83 3.14
N GLN A 204 17.98 -2.58 3.30
CA GLN A 204 19.12 -2.58 2.39
C GLN A 204 18.83 -3.33 1.08
N GLN A 205 17.94 -4.31 1.11
CA GLN A 205 17.57 -5.10 -0.07
C GLN A 205 16.45 -4.45 -0.87
N PHE A 206 15.43 -3.92 -0.21
CA PHE A 206 14.28 -3.32 -0.87
C PHE A 206 13.81 -2.06 -0.13
N GLU A 207 13.52 -1.02 -0.86
CA GLU A 207 13.00 0.24 -0.35
C GLU A 207 11.58 0.10 0.22
N GLY A 208 11.20 1.01 1.14
CA GLY A 208 9.85 1.18 1.63
C GLY A 208 9.71 1.04 3.14
N ILE A 209 8.57 1.49 3.65
CA ILE A 209 8.28 1.57 5.09
C ILE A 209 7.34 0.46 5.60
N GLY A 210 6.95 -0.48 4.75
CA GLY A 210 6.03 -1.56 5.14
C GLY A 210 4.58 -1.10 5.30
N MET A 211 4.15 -0.07 4.59
CA MET A 211 2.78 0.48 4.66
C MET A 211 1.92 0.18 3.43
N GLY A 212 2.54 -0.02 2.26
CA GLY A 212 1.82 -0.13 0.98
C GLY A 212 0.75 -1.22 1.00
N LEU A 213 1.12 -2.42 1.45
CA LEU A 213 0.19 -3.55 1.49
C LEU A 213 -0.94 -3.35 2.52
N VAL A 214 -0.65 -2.76 3.67
CA VAL A 214 -1.66 -2.42 4.69
C VAL A 214 -2.65 -1.39 4.13
N LEU A 215 -2.16 -0.39 3.41
CA LEU A 215 -3.00 0.63 2.76
C LEU A 215 -3.85 0.01 1.64
N ALA A 216 -3.27 -0.85 0.79
CA ALA A 216 -3.99 -1.57 -0.24
C ALA A 216 -5.11 -2.43 0.37
N TYR A 217 -4.80 -3.21 1.40
CA TYR A 217 -5.78 -4.02 2.13
C TYR A 217 -6.93 -3.19 2.70
N LYS A 218 -6.63 -2.07 3.39
CA LYS A 218 -7.65 -1.18 3.98
C LYS A 218 -8.53 -0.51 2.92
N ARG A 219 -7.93 -0.07 1.80
CA ARG A 219 -8.69 0.52 0.68
C ARG A 219 -9.61 -0.52 0.05
N LEU A 220 -9.11 -1.74 -0.17
CA LEU A 220 -9.88 -2.84 -0.75
C LEU A 220 -11.05 -3.26 0.16
N GLN A 221 -10.82 -3.38 1.48
CA GLN A 221 -11.88 -3.65 2.45
C GLN A 221 -13.01 -2.62 2.40
N ARG A 222 -12.70 -1.35 2.19
CA ARG A 222 -13.70 -0.29 2.07
C ARG A 222 -14.60 -0.47 0.84
N MET A 223 -14.06 -1.01 -0.24
CA MET A 223 -14.79 -1.34 -1.47
C MET A 223 -15.51 -2.70 -1.38
N GLY A 224 -15.51 -3.36 -0.21
CA GLY A 224 -16.10 -4.69 -0.03
C GLY A 224 -15.26 -5.84 -0.60
N GLY A 225 -13.99 -5.57 -0.92
CA GLY A 225 -13.06 -6.56 -1.43
C GLY A 225 -12.21 -7.21 -0.32
N LEU A 226 -11.51 -8.28 -0.70
CA LEU A 226 -10.57 -9.02 0.15
C LEU A 226 -9.21 -9.10 -0.54
N LEU A 227 -8.15 -9.23 0.25
CA LEU A 227 -6.78 -9.41 -0.22
C LEU A 227 -6.19 -10.65 0.44
N ALA A 228 -5.59 -11.52 -0.37
CA ALA A 228 -4.79 -12.65 0.08
C ALA A 228 -3.45 -12.66 -0.67
N ILE A 229 -2.44 -13.27 -0.08
CA ILE A 229 -1.10 -13.32 -0.66
C ILE A 229 -0.53 -14.69 -0.42
N ASP A 230 0.02 -15.29 -1.48
CA ASP A 230 0.78 -16.52 -1.43
C ASP A 230 2.15 -16.29 -2.06
N ALA A 231 3.19 -16.89 -1.51
CA ALA A 231 4.54 -16.76 -2.05
C ALA A 231 5.35 -18.03 -1.86
N VAL A 232 6.35 -18.18 -2.71
CA VAL A 232 7.37 -19.23 -2.61
C VAL A 232 8.72 -18.53 -2.61
N VAL A 233 9.57 -18.87 -1.66
CA VAL A 233 10.95 -18.34 -1.59
C VAL A 233 11.65 -18.61 -2.93
N GLU A 234 12.22 -17.58 -3.55
CA GLU A 234 12.82 -17.59 -4.89
C GLU A 234 11.86 -17.98 -6.04
N GLY A 235 10.57 -18.19 -5.74
CA GLY A 235 9.53 -18.56 -6.70
C GLY A 235 8.54 -17.45 -7.04
N GLY A 236 8.68 -16.27 -6.41
CA GLY A 236 7.79 -15.13 -6.62
C GLY A 236 6.61 -15.07 -5.64
N CYS A 237 5.69 -14.17 -5.93
CA CYS A 237 4.51 -13.90 -5.11
C CYS A 237 3.26 -13.85 -5.98
N CYS A 238 2.14 -14.29 -5.44
CA CYS A 238 0.81 -14.16 -6.03
C CYS A 238 -0.09 -13.39 -5.06
N VAL A 239 -0.47 -12.18 -5.42
CA VAL A 239 -1.44 -11.37 -4.68
C VAL A 239 -2.82 -11.56 -5.31
N THR A 240 -3.79 -11.94 -4.51
CA THR A 240 -5.16 -12.22 -4.92
C THR A 240 -6.10 -11.17 -4.34
N LEU A 241 -6.77 -10.41 -5.21
CA LEU A 241 -7.80 -9.46 -4.84
C LEU A 241 -9.18 -10.03 -5.20
N THR A 242 -10.13 -9.94 -4.28
CA THR A 242 -11.53 -10.21 -4.58
C THR A 242 -12.28 -8.88 -4.65
N LEU A 243 -13.06 -8.66 -5.71
CA LEU A 243 -13.80 -7.42 -5.95
C LEU A 243 -15.25 -7.72 -6.31
N PRO A 244 -16.21 -6.87 -5.90
CA PRO A 244 -17.59 -6.98 -6.37
C PRO A 244 -17.68 -6.71 -7.87
N LEU A 245 -18.37 -7.59 -8.61
CA LEU A 245 -18.71 -7.34 -10.01
C LEU A 245 -19.77 -6.24 -10.11
N ASP A 246 -19.70 -5.42 -11.16
CA ASP A 246 -20.79 -4.55 -11.52
C ASP A 246 -21.80 -5.38 -12.34
N LEU A 247 -22.76 -5.95 -11.63
CA LEU A 247 -23.85 -6.72 -12.26
C LEU A 247 -24.93 -5.75 -12.73
N PRO A 248 -25.47 -5.89 -13.95
CA PRO A 248 -26.62 -5.12 -14.36
C PRO A 248 -27.77 -5.35 -13.37
N GLN A 249 -28.32 -4.28 -12.84
CA GLN A 249 -29.51 -4.36 -12.02
C GLN A 249 -30.64 -4.87 -12.90
N GLY A 250 -31.08 -6.12 -12.67
CA GLY A 250 -32.19 -6.76 -13.38
C GLY A 250 -33.53 -6.08 -13.09
#